data_adb1c2dfa0c145aadc2b2f6cf5aa7f47
#
_entry.id   adb1c2dfa0c145aadc2b2f6cf5aa7f47
#
_cell.length_a   1.000
_cell.length_b   1.000
_cell.length_c   1.000
_cell.angle_alpha   90.00
_cell.angle_beta   90.00
_cell.angle_gamma   90.00
#
_symmetry.space_group_name_H-M   'P 1'
#
loop_
_entity.id
_entity.type
_entity.pdbx_description
1 polymer ?
#
loop_
_entity_poly.entity_id
_entity_poly.type
_entity_poly.pdbx_seq_one_letter_code
_entity_poly.pdbx_strand_id
1 'polypeptide(L)'
;LTFRIHFTFNHTIHVKTVSKEELLINADFISLHIPGGQGYVLDTADFVQMKDGVGIVNCARGGTISENALIDAINSGKVKYAATDVFEKEPPVDDRILRMGAVGLSPHIGASTGEAQERVGIELAEKIIEFFK
;
A
#
# COMPACT_ATOMS: atom_id res chain seq x y z
N LEU A 1 -8.63 10.96 6.90
CA LEU A 1 -8.84 9.85 5.96
C LEU A 1 -9.63 8.78 6.69
N THR A 2 -10.85 8.46 6.24
CA THR A 2 -11.70 7.44 6.89
C THR A 2 -11.62 6.17 6.05
N PHE A 3 -11.07 5.11 6.60
CA PHE A 3 -11.08 3.80 5.96
C PHE A 3 -12.26 2.97 6.48
N ARG A 4 -13.08 2.42 5.59
CA ARG A 4 -14.04 1.36 5.90
C ARG A 4 -13.52 0.07 5.30
N ILE A 5 -13.26 -0.91 6.15
CA ILE A 5 -12.96 -2.27 5.72
C ILE A 5 -14.22 -3.09 5.98
N HIS A 6 -14.84 -3.64 4.94
CA HIS A 6 -15.94 -4.59 5.07
C HIS A 6 -15.39 -6.02 5.03
N PHE A 7 -15.44 -6.70 6.15
CA PHE A 7 -15.29 -8.15 6.19
C PHE A 7 -16.65 -8.78 6.48
N THR A 8 -17.07 -9.74 5.66
CA THR A 8 -18.25 -10.56 5.92
C THR A 8 -17.86 -11.71 6.85
N PHE A 9 -17.60 -11.41 8.11
CA PHE A 9 -17.52 -12.40 9.17
C PHE A 9 -18.69 -12.18 10.12
N ASN A 10 -19.17 -13.25 10.76
CA ASN A 10 -20.23 -13.18 11.78
C ASN A 10 -19.82 -12.43 13.06
N HIS A 11 -18.83 -11.57 12.99
CA HIS A 11 -18.33 -10.76 14.09
C HIS A 11 -18.22 -9.29 13.67
N THR A 12 -18.65 -8.40 14.55
CA THR A 12 -18.48 -6.97 14.37
C THR A 12 -17.02 -6.59 14.67
N ILE A 13 -16.30 -6.05 13.68
CA ILE A 13 -14.97 -5.51 13.88
C ILE A 13 -15.10 -4.00 14.08
N HIS A 14 -14.64 -3.50 15.22
CA HIS A 14 -14.56 -2.06 15.48
C HIS A 14 -13.25 -1.51 14.93
N VAL A 15 -13.33 -0.61 13.96
CA VAL A 15 -12.16 0.08 13.39
C VAL A 15 -12.10 1.49 13.98
N LYS A 16 -10.97 1.82 14.62
CA LYS A 16 -10.68 3.16 15.14
C LYS A 16 -9.85 3.92 14.11
N THR A 17 -10.23 5.17 13.83
CA THR A 17 -9.36 6.09 13.10
C THR A 17 -8.38 6.76 14.08
N VAL A 18 -7.12 6.85 13.66
CA VAL A 18 -6.03 7.44 14.45
C VAL A 18 -5.23 8.40 13.58
N SER A 19 -4.38 9.24 14.18
CA SER A 19 -3.43 10.05 13.43
C SER A 19 -2.35 9.19 12.76
N LYS A 20 -1.63 9.74 11.79
CA LYS A 20 -0.50 9.05 11.17
C LYS A 20 0.56 8.69 12.21
N GLU A 21 0.88 9.61 13.09
CA GLU A 21 1.88 9.44 14.15
C GLU A 21 1.49 8.30 15.11
N GLU A 22 0.23 8.28 15.55
CA GLU A 22 -0.28 7.20 16.41
C GLU A 22 -0.22 5.84 15.70
N LEU A 23 -0.53 5.81 14.40
CA LEU A 23 -0.44 4.59 13.58
C LEU A 23 1.00 4.11 13.47
N LEU A 24 1.96 5.00 13.13
CA LEU A 24 3.37 4.64 12.98
C LEU A 24 3.95 4.01 14.25
N ILE A 25 3.66 4.61 15.42
CA ILE A 25 4.19 4.14 16.71
C ILE A 25 3.60 2.79 17.14
N ASN A 26 2.34 2.51 16.78
CA ASN A 26 1.61 1.38 17.34
C ASN A 26 1.40 0.21 16.38
N ALA A 27 1.49 0.42 15.06
CA ALA A 27 1.20 -0.63 14.09
C ALA A 27 2.28 -1.71 14.03
N ASP A 28 1.85 -2.95 13.94
CA ASP A 28 2.72 -4.10 13.63
C ASP A 28 2.75 -4.35 12.11
N PHE A 29 1.68 -3.97 11.39
CA PHE A 29 1.58 -4.02 9.94
C PHE A 29 0.93 -2.73 9.42
N ILE A 30 1.45 -2.20 8.32
CA ILE A 30 0.90 -1.03 7.63
C ILE A 30 0.63 -1.40 6.18
N SER A 31 -0.61 -1.19 5.72
CA SER A 31 -1.00 -1.36 4.33
C SER A 31 -1.48 -0.04 3.74
N LEU A 32 -0.94 0.34 2.59
CA LEU A 32 -1.31 1.59 1.92
C LEU A 32 -2.44 1.35 0.92
N HIS A 33 -3.46 2.23 0.99
CA HIS A 33 -4.64 2.23 0.11
C HIS A 33 -5.04 3.67 -0.25
N ILE A 34 -4.07 4.47 -0.67
CA ILE A 34 -4.23 5.90 -0.95
C ILE A 34 -3.96 6.21 -2.42
N PRO A 35 -4.56 7.26 -2.99
CA PRO A 35 -4.17 7.74 -4.30
C PRO A 35 -2.73 8.26 -4.29
N GLY A 36 -2.02 8.10 -5.40
CA GLY A 36 -0.68 8.67 -5.58
C GLY A 36 -0.71 10.17 -5.92
N GLY A 37 0.48 10.73 -6.19
CA GLY A 37 0.62 12.09 -6.75
C GLY A 37 0.81 13.19 -5.72
N GLN A 38 0.88 12.88 -4.43
CA GLN A 38 1.13 13.85 -3.34
C GLN A 38 2.52 13.70 -2.68
N GLY A 39 3.43 12.96 -3.34
CA GLY A 39 4.72 12.63 -2.77
C GLY A 39 4.67 11.44 -1.81
N TYR A 40 5.76 11.24 -1.06
CA TYR A 40 5.89 10.13 -0.14
C TYR A 40 4.99 10.30 1.08
N VAL A 41 4.25 9.25 1.41
CA VAL A 41 3.49 9.13 2.65
C VAL A 41 4.31 8.44 3.72
N LEU A 42 5.21 7.55 3.29
CA LEU A 42 6.22 6.94 4.15
C LEU A 42 7.62 7.27 3.60
N ASP A 43 8.38 7.98 4.40
CA ASP A 43 9.78 8.31 4.13
C ASP A 43 10.70 7.90 5.30
N THR A 44 11.96 8.30 5.26
CA THR A 44 12.96 7.97 6.28
C THR A 44 12.50 8.39 7.69
N ALA A 45 11.90 9.57 7.83
CA ALA A 45 11.45 10.10 9.12
C ALA A 45 10.29 9.26 9.70
N ASP A 46 9.43 8.74 8.83
CA ASP A 46 8.32 7.87 9.23
C ASP A 46 8.82 6.51 9.71
N PHE A 47 9.75 5.88 8.98
CA PHE A 47 10.31 4.58 9.36
C PHE A 47 11.00 4.63 10.73
N VAL A 48 11.67 5.73 11.08
CA VAL A 48 12.29 5.90 12.40
C VAL A 48 11.28 5.80 13.54
N GLN A 49 10.05 6.28 13.33
CA GLN A 49 8.99 6.27 14.35
C GLN A 49 8.29 4.92 14.51
N MET A 50 8.39 4.03 13.51
CA MET A 50 7.71 2.74 13.54
C MET A 50 8.31 1.79 14.58
N LYS A 51 7.57 0.73 14.90
CA LYS A 51 8.09 -0.39 15.68
C LYS A 51 9.20 -1.11 14.91
N ASP A 52 10.16 -1.66 15.63
CA ASP A 52 11.14 -2.57 15.04
C ASP A 52 10.45 -3.86 14.58
N GLY A 53 10.76 -4.28 13.37
CA GLY A 53 10.18 -5.47 12.76
C GLY A 53 8.79 -5.27 12.14
N VAL A 54 8.35 -4.02 11.90
CA VAL A 54 7.07 -3.72 11.24
C VAL A 54 6.99 -4.37 9.85
N GLY A 55 5.77 -4.80 9.47
CA GLY A 55 5.47 -5.28 8.12
C GLY A 55 4.83 -4.16 7.27
N ILE A 56 5.26 -4.02 6.00
CA ILE A 56 4.76 -2.99 5.08
C ILE A 56 4.14 -3.63 3.84
N VAL A 57 2.95 -3.17 3.44
CA VAL A 57 2.31 -3.59 2.18
C VAL A 57 1.94 -2.37 1.36
N ASN A 58 2.37 -2.34 0.10
CA ASN A 58 2.00 -1.29 -0.84
C ASN A 58 1.41 -1.88 -2.13
N CYS A 59 0.09 -1.93 -2.19
CA CYS A 59 -0.68 -2.24 -3.40
C CYS A 59 -1.49 -1.02 -3.85
N ALA A 60 -1.07 0.19 -3.47
CA ALA A 60 -1.78 1.43 -3.79
C ALA A 60 -1.21 2.10 -5.06
N ARG A 61 -0.12 2.85 -4.91
CA ARG A 61 0.55 3.55 -6.03
C ARG A 61 2.06 3.64 -5.76
N GLY A 62 2.84 3.61 -6.84
CA GLY A 62 4.26 3.96 -6.80
C GLY A 62 4.48 5.39 -6.32
N GLY A 63 5.61 5.67 -5.68
CA GLY A 63 5.92 6.98 -5.12
C GLY A 63 5.13 7.37 -3.87
N THR A 64 4.36 6.45 -3.28
CA THR A 64 3.74 6.65 -1.95
C THR A 64 4.68 6.27 -0.82
N ILE A 65 5.62 5.38 -1.07
CA ILE A 65 6.75 5.04 -0.19
C ILE A 65 8.03 5.43 -0.90
N SER A 66 8.97 6.04 -0.19
CA SER A 66 10.34 6.20 -0.69
C SER A 66 11.01 4.83 -0.74
N GLU A 67 11.32 4.34 -1.96
CA GLU A 67 11.99 3.04 -2.14
C GLU A 67 13.35 3.01 -1.46
N ASN A 68 14.12 4.10 -1.52
CA ASN A 68 15.39 4.19 -0.82
C ASN A 68 15.21 4.06 0.69
N ALA A 69 14.25 4.79 1.27
CA ALA A 69 13.98 4.72 2.71
C ALA A 69 13.49 3.34 3.14
N LEU A 70 12.68 2.67 2.31
CA LEU A 70 12.23 1.30 2.56
C LEU A 70 13.39 0.30 2.53
N ILE A 71 14.27 0.40 1.55
CA ILE A 71 15.48 -0.43 1.44
C ILE A 71 16.35 -0.29 2.70
N ASP A 72 16.60 0.96 3.11
CA ASP A 72 17.40 1.24 4.32
C ASP A 72 16.73 0.71 5.59
N ALA A 73 15.40 0.86 5.70
CA ALA A 73 14.62 0.33 6.82
C ALA A 73 14.63 -1.20 6.88
N ILE A 74 14.63 -1.89 5.75
CA ILE A 74 14.77 -3.35 5.70
C ILE A 74 16.19 -3.77 6.08
N ASN A 75 17.21 -3.11 5.56
CA ASN A 75 18.60 -3.43 5.85
C ASN A 75 18.95 -3.22 7.33
N SER A 76 18.33 -2.24 7.99
CA SER A 76 18.52 -2.00 9.43
C SER A 76 17.67 -2.92 10.31
N GLY A 77 16.76 -3.70 9.76
CA GLY A 77 15.81 -4.55 10.52
C GLY A 77 14.61 -3.80 11.09
N LYS A 78 14.47 -2.50 10.81
CA LYS A 78 13.31 -1.70 11.19
C LYS A 78 12.04 -2.26 10.51
N VAL A 79 12.12 -2.57 9.22
CA VAL A 79 11.11 -3.32 8.48
C VAL A 79 11.55 -4.76 8.34
N LYS A 80 10.75 -5.70 8.83
CA LYS A 80 11.07 -7.13 8.77
C LYS A 80 10.65 -7.76 7.44
N TYR A 81 9.49 -7.37 6.94
CA TYR A 81 8.93 -7.85 5.66
C TYR A 81 8.24 -6.69 4.94
N ALA A 82 8.37 -6.65 3.63
CA ALA A 82 7.58 -5.78 2.79
C ALA A 82 6.92 -6.58 1.66
N ALA A 83 5.81 -6.08 1.13
CA ALA A 83 5.22 -6.55 -0.12
C ALA A 83 4.81 -5.33 -0.96
N THR A 84 5.17 -5.32 -2.23
CA THR A 84 4.81 -4.24 -3.14
C THR A 84 4.39 -4.75 -4.51
N ASP A 85 3.26 -4.20 -5.00
CA ASP A 85 2.76 -4.41 -6.36
C ASP A 85 3.07 -3.20 -7.27
N VAL A 86 3.60 -2.12 -6.68
CA VAL A 86 3.82 -0.84 -7.35
C VAL A 86 5.20 -0.27 -7.02
N PHE A 87 5.79 0.48 -7.96
CA PHE A 87 7.17 0.99 -7.85
C PHE A 87 7.20 2.49 -8.16
N GLU A 88 8.22 3.21 -7.65
CA GLU A 88 8.41 4.64 -7.97
C GLU A 88 8.52 4.86 -9.48
N LYS A 89 9.17 3.95 -10.17
CA LYS A 89 9.23 3.90 -11.63
C LYS A 89 8.87 2.51 -12.12
N GLU A 90 8.01 2.43 -13.10
CA GLU A 90 7.52 1.18 -13.69
C GLU A 90 7.88 1.11 -15.18
N PRO A 91 8.64 0.08 -15.62
CA PRO A 91 9.21 -0.99 -14.80
C PRO A 91 10.28 -0.47 -13.84
N PRO A 92 10.51 -1.16 -12.69
CA PRO A 92 11.47 -0.71 -11.68
C PRO A 92 12.90 -0.67 -12.25
N VAL A 93 13.60 0.43 -11.98
CA VAL A 93 14.99 0.64 -12.44
C VAL A 93 16.01 0.35 -11.35
N ASP A 94 15.59 0.39 -10.07
CA ASP A 94 16.45 0.04 -8.94
C ASP A 94 16.34 -1.45 -8.66
N ASP A 95 17.42 -2.19 -8.99
CA ASP A 95 17.46 -3.62 -8.80
C ASP A 95 17.71 -4.06 -7.36
N ARG A 96 18.04 -3.13 -6.45
CA ARG A 96 18.27 -3.43 -5.04
C ARG A 96 17.00 -4.01 -4.41
N ILE A 97 15.86 -3.35 -4.58
CA ILE A 97 14.58 -3.82 -4.03
C ILE A 97 14.17 -5.17 -4.62
N LEU A 98 14.48 -5.42 -5.91
CA LEU A 98 14.15 -6.66 -6.61
C LEU A 98 14.94 -7.87 -6.09
N ARG A 99 16.08 -7.64 -5.45
CA ARG A 99 16.98 -8.69 -4.92
C ARG A 99 16.80 -8.95 -3.44
N MET A 100 15.94 -8.18 -2.75
CA MET A 100 15.74 -8.32 -1.31
C MET A 100 14.83 -9.50 -1.00
N GLY A 101 15.37 -10.53 -0.33
CA GLY A 101 14.59 -11.71 0.07
C GLY A 101 13.47 -11.42 1.11
N ALA A 102 13.50 -10.25 1.74
CA ALA A 102 12.46 -9.78 2.65
C ALA A 102 11.29 -9.06 1.95
N VAL A 103 11.33 -8.92 0.61
CA VAL A 103 10.33 -8.20 -0.17
C VAL A 103 9.58 -9.15 -1.10
N GLY A 104 8.28 -9.29 -0.90
CA GLY A 104 7.37 -9.91 -1.87
C GLY A 104 7.05 -8.93 -2.99
N LEU A 105 7.20 -9.35 -4.24
CA LEU A 105 7.04 -8.48 -5.40
C LEU A 105 5.96 -9.02 -6.34
N SER A 106 5.17 -8.12 -6.91
CA SER A 106 4.30 -8.41 -8.05
C SER A 106 4.36 -7.26 -9.07
N PRO A 107 4.11 -7.54 -10.37
CA PRO A 107 4.35 -6.56 -11.44
C PRO A 107 3.12 -5.69 -11.74
N HIS A 108 2.58 -5.01 -10.73
CA HIS A 108 1.42 -4.10 -10.80
C HIS A 108 0.17 -4.79 -11.39
N ILE A 109 -0.21 -5.90 -10.79
CA ILE A 109 -1.31 -6.74 -11.26
C ILE A 109 -2.58 -6.65 -10.41
N GLY A 110 -2.61 -5.81 -9.39
CA GLY A 110 -3.74 -5.72 -8.45
C GLY A 110 -5.10 -5.44 -9.10
N ALA A 111 -5.13 -4.76 -10.26
CA ALA A 111 -6.35 -4.52 -11.05
C ALA A 111 -6.37 -5.29 -12.39
N SER A 112 -5.47 -6.24 -12.60
CA SER A 112 -5.29 -6.97 -13.87
C SER A 112 -5.92 -8.36 -13.87
N THR A 113 -6.73 -8.69 -12.85
CA THR A 113 -7.50 -9.94 -12.85
C THR A 113 -8.77 -9.81 -13.68
N GLY A 114 -9.29 -10.95 -14.21
CA GLY A 114 -10.53 -10.95 -14.99
C GLY A 114 -11.70 -10.32 -14.24
N GLU A 115 -11.84 -10.64 -12.96
CA GLU A 115 -12.90 -10.12 -12.09
C GLU A 115 -12.77 -8.60 -11.87
N ALA A 116 -11.55 -8.09 -11.71
CA ALA A 116 -11.31 -6.66 -11.54
C ALA A 116 -11.67 -5.89 -12.82
N GLN A 117 -11.27 -6.40 -13.98
CA GLN A 117 -11.57 -5.78 -15.29
C GLN A 117 -13.08 -5.78 -15.58
N GLU A 118 -13.78 -6.87 -15.29
CA GLU A 118 -15.23 -6.95 -15.44
C GLU A 118 -15.94 -5.93 -14.53
N ARG A 119 -15.57 -5.87 -13.26
CA ARG A 119 -16.16 -4.91 -12.30
C ARG A 119 -15.93 -3.46 -12.71
N VAL A 120 -14.72 -3.10 -13.14
CA VAL A 120 -14.39 -1.75 -13.64
C VAL A 120 -15.24 -1.42 -14.85
N GLY A 121 -15.40 -2.37 -15.80
CA GLY A 121 -16.22 -2.17 -17.00
C GLY A 121 -17.69 -1.93 -16.66
N ILE A 122 -18.28 -2.72 -15.79
CA ILE A 122 -19.66 -2.58 -15.33
C ILE A 122 -19.87 -1.24 -14.62
N GLU A 123 -19.03 -0.91 -13.64
CA GLU A 123 -19.14 0.34 -12.88
C GLU A 123 -19.01 1.58 -13.78
N LEU A 124 -18.11 1.54 -14.75
CA LEU A 124 -17.96 2.62 -15.71
C LEU A 124 -19.23 2.79 -16.57
N ALA A 125 -19.78 1.69 -17.06
CA ALA A 125 -21.01 1.72 -17.87
C ALA A 125 -22.20 2.28 -17.06
N GLU A 126 -22.37 1.85 -15.83
CA GLU A 126 -23.41 2.36 -14.93
C GLU A 126 -23.27 3.87 -14.68
N LYS A 127 -22.05 4.36 -14.39
CA LYS A 127 -21.79 5.80 -14.21
C LYS A 127 -22.05 6.63 -15.47
N ILE A 128 -21.72 6.10 -16.64
CA ILE A 128 -22.04 6.77 -17.92
C ILE A 128 -23.56 6.86 -18.11
N ILE A 129 -24.29 5.77 -17.87
CA ILE A 129 -25.75 5.76 -18.00
C ILE A 129 -26.38 6.74 -17.00
N GLU A 130 -25.88 6.82 -15.78
CA GLU A 130 -26.39 7.75 -14.77
C GLU A 130 -26.12 9.19 -15.14
N PHE A 131 -24.96 9.51 -15.70
CA PHE A 131 -24.57 10.87 -16.11
C PHE A 131 -25.45 11.42 -17.25
N PHE A 132 -25.97 10.56 -18.14
CA PHE A 132 -26.79 10.97 -19.27
C PHE A 132 -28.31 10.83 -19.03
N LYS A 133 -28.76 10.49 -17.82
CA LYS A 133 -30.17 10.53 -17.41
C LYS A 133 -30.57 11.92 -16.93
#